data_769df627223f8b913b2a5c011dedb2dd
#
_entry.id   769df627223f8b913b2a5c011dedb2dd
#
_cell.length_a   1.000
_cell.length_b   1.000
_cell.length_c   1.000
_cell.angle_alpha   90.00
_cell.angle_beta   90.00
_cell.angle_gamma   90.00
#
_symmetry.space_group_name_H-M   'P 1'
#
loop_
_entity.id
_entity.type
_entity.pdbx_description
1 polymer ?
#
loop_
_entity_poly.entity_id
_entity_poly.type
_entity_poly.pdbx_seq_one_letter_code
_entity_poly.pdbx_strand_id
1 'polypeptide(L)'
;MYSDYYDSIAQVAGADPEVAAAMNQELQRQRDNIELIASENLVSPAVMAAMGSVLTNKYAEGLPGKRYYGGCQYVDVVEKIAIERACKLFGAKYANVQPHSGAQANTAVYFALLKPGDTVMGMALDNGGHLTHGSPVNISGKYFNFVPYGVNDEGFIDYAAFAKQVNKVKPKLIVAGASAYPREIDFQTMADIAHANGAMFMVDMAHIAGLVAAGLHQSPVPCADVVTTTTHKTLRGPRGGLILCNNPYLIKKLNSAVFPGTQGGPLMHIIAAKAVCFGEALKPEFKAYQQRVIDNAKALAKGLTDRGLNLVSGGTDNHLCLLSLIGTDVTGKELEHRLDEVHITLNKNTVPNEPLSPFI
;
A
#
# COMPACT_ATOMS: atom_id res chain seq x y z
N MET A 1 -23.11 -5.48 10.24
CA MET A 1 -22.00 -4.84 9.53
C MET A 1 -22.32 -4.66 8.05
N TYR A 2 -22.89 -5.66 7.37
CA TYR A 2 -23.13 -5.59 5.91
C TYR A 2 -24.55 -5.10 5.53
N SER A 3 -25.46 -4.95 6.46
CA SER A 3 -26.81 -4.41 6.22
C SER A 3 -26.79 -3.01 5.61
N ASP A 4 -25.77 -2.21 5.95
CA ASP A 4 -25.65 -0.81 5.54
C ASP A 4 -25.23 -0.65 4.07
N TYR A 5 -24.81 -1.72 3.40
CA TYR A 5 -24.51 -1.72 1.96
C TYR A 5 -25.75 -1.97 1.08
N TYR A 6 -26.81 -2.51 1.64
CA TYR A 6 -28.02 -2.88 0.88
C TYR A 6 -28.70 -1.68 0.23
N ASP A 7 -28.80 -0.56 0.94
CA ASP A 7 -29.50 0.60 0.42
C ASP A 7 -28.83 1.13 -0.84
N SER A 8 -27.50 1.12 -0.91
CA SER A 8 -26.75 1.53 -2.10
C SER A 8 -27.01 0.59 -3.29
N ILE A 9 -27.03 -0.72 -3.06
CA ILE A 9 -27.31 -1.72 -4.10
C ILE A 9 -28.77 -1.59 -4.58
N ALA A 10 -29.72 -1.37 -3.67
CA ALA A 10 -31.12 -1.17 -4.01
C ALA A 10 -31.32 0.10 -4.86
N GLN A 11 -30.60 1.18 -4.58
CA GLN A 11 -30.62 2.38 -5.43
C GLN A 11 -30.09 2.11 -6.82
N VAL A 12 -28.97 1.34 -6.94
CA VAL A 12 -28.42 0.95 -8.24
C VAL A 12 -29.42 0.07 -8.99
N ALA A 13 -30.10 -0.88 -8.31
CA ALA A 13 -31.07 -1.76 -8.94
C ALA A 13 -32.26 -1.02 -9.58
N GLY A 14 -32.62 0.13 -9.04
CA GLY A 14 -33.65 0.99 -9.63
C GLY A 14 -33.22 1.66 -10.95
N ALA A 15 -31.92 1.80 -11.18
CA ALA A 15 -31.36 2.42 -12.38
C ALA A 15 -30.76 1.38 -13.34
N ASP A 16 -30.06 0.38 -12.81
CA ASP A 16 -29.34 -0.67 -13.54
C ASP A 16 -29.40 -2.00 -12.80
N PRO A 17 -30.40 -2.85 -13.08
CA PRO A 17 -30.55 -4.13 -12.43
C PRO A 17 -29.41 -5.11 -12.69
N GLU A 18 -28.75 -5.05 -13.85
CA GLU A 18 -27.65 -5.94 -14.23
C GLU A 18 -26.41 -5.67 -13.36
N VAL A 19 -26.02 -4.41 -13.20
CA VAL A 19 -24.93 -4.00 -12.33
C VAL A 19 -25.24 -4.32 -10.87
N ALA A 20 -26.48 -4.06 -10.42
CA ALA A 20 -26.89 -4.38 -9.06
C ALA A 20 -26.85 -5.89 -8.76
N ALA A 21 -27.19 -6.73 -9.73
CA ALA A 21 -27.08 -8.18 -9.61
C ALA A 21 -25.62 -8.61 -9.39
N ALA A 22 -24.69 -8.08 -10.17
CA ALA A 22 -23.25 -8.35 -10.00
C ALA A 22 -22.72 -7.84 -8.65
N MET A 23 -23.15 -6.66 -8.19
CA MET A 23 -22.79 -6.13 -6.86
C MET A 23 -23.29 -7.04 -5.73
N ASN A 24 -24.51 -7.59 -5.85
CA ASN A 24 -25.04 -8.53 -4.88
C ASN A 24 -24.27 -9.86 -4.86
N GLN A 25 -23.85 -10.37 -6.03
CA GLN A 25 -23.03 -11.57 -6.12
C GLN A 25 -21.67 -11.36 -5.44
N GLU A 26 -21.03 -10.22 -5.66
CA GLU A 26 -19.77 -9.88 -4.98
C GLU A 26 -19.96 -9.70 -3.46
N LEU A 27 -21.04 -9.04 -3.03
CA LEU A 27 -21.37 -8.94 -1.60
C LEU A 27 -21.55 -10.34 -0.97
N GLN A 28 -22.21 -11.26 -1.68
CA GLN A 28 -22.38 -12.63 -1.21
C GLN A 28 -21.04 -13.38 -1.15
N ARG A 29 -20.21 -13.26 -2.19
CA ARG A 29 -18.86 -13.83 -2.20
C ARG A 29 -18.05 -13.35 -0.98
N GLN A 30 -18.05 -12.06 -0.69
CA GLN A 30 -17.32 -11.50 0.46
C GLN A 30 -17.86 -11.98 1.82
N ARG A 31 -19.13 -12.41 1.89
CA ARG A 31 -19.73 -12.97 3.10
C ARG A 31 -19.39 -14.43 3.30
N ASP A 32 -19.32 -15.18 2.20
CA ASP A 32 -19.18 -16.63 2.22
C ASP A 32 -17.70 -17.05 2.25
N ASN A 33 -16.80 -16.22 1.72
CA ASN A 33 -15.39 -16.54 1.59
C ASN A 33 -14.55 -16.04 2.78
N ILE A 34 -13.55 -16.82 3.14
CA ILE A 34 -12.45 -16.38 4.01
C ILE A 34 -11.46 -15.64 3.13
N GLU A 35 -11.38 -14.32 3.29
CA GLU A 35 -10.47 -13.48 2.51
C GLU A 35 -9.08 -13.48 3.13
N LEU A 36 -8.11 -14.04 2.40
CA LEU A 36 -6.69 -14.12 2.80
C LEU A 36 -5.74 -13.39 1.84
N ILE A 37 -6.24 -12.63 0.86
CA ILE A 37 -5.39 -11.73 0.07
C ILE A 37 -4.88 -10.62 0.99
N ALA A 38 -3.58 -10.62 1.28
CA ALA A 38 -2.97 -9.74 2.27
C ALA A 38 -3.11 -8.23 1.97
N SER A 39 -3.41 -7.88 0.72
CA SER A 39 -3.64 -6.51 0.26
C SER A 39 -5.12 -6.08 0.27
N GLU A 40 -6.05 -6.95 0.67
CA GLU A 40 -7.48 -6.64 0.75
C GLU A 40 -7.94 -6.40 2.18
N ASN A 41 -9.02 -5.66 2.34
CA ASN A 41 -9.65 -5.37 3.62
C ASN A 41 -11.11 -4.95 3.43
N LEU A 42 -11.89 -5.03 4.49
CA LEU A 42 -13.28 -4.59 4.53
C LEU A 42 -13.37 -3.21 5.21
N VAL A 43 -13.75 -2.20 4.44
CA VAL A 43 -13.90 -0.83 4.96
C VAL A 43 -15.16 -0.71 5.82
N SER A 44 -15.18 0.30 6.70
CA SER A 44 -16.37 0.61 7.49
C SER A 44 -17.51 1.15 6.62
N PRO A 45 -18.78 1.01 7.04
CA PRO A 45 -19.93 1.65 6.38
C PRO A 45 -19.75 3.15 6.20
N ALA A 46 -19.12 3.84 7.16
CA ALA A 46 -18.88 5.29 7.09
C ALA A 46 -17.88 5.66 5.97
N VAL A 47 -16.84 4.85 5.77
CA VAL A 47 -15.90 5.01 4.64
C VAL A 47 -16.64 4.79 3.31
N MET A 48 -17.48 3.76 3.22
CA MET A 48 -18.25 3.46 2.02
C MET A 48 -19.25 4.58 1.70
N ALA A 49 -19.96 5.11 2.69
CA ALA A 49 -20.90 6.21 2.53
C ALA A 49 -20.20 7.50 2.05
N ALA A 50 -19.01 7.80 2.56
CA ALA A 50 -18.22 8.94 2.11
C ALA A 50 -17.80 8.81 0.63
N MET A 51 -17.47 7.61 0.17
CA MET A 51 -17.13 7.32 -1.23
C MET A 51 -18.32 7.57 -2.17
N GLY A 52 -19.54 7.29 -1.74
CA GLY A 52 -20.78 7.53 -2.50
C GLY A 52 -21.38 8.92 -2.34
N SER A 53 -20.66 9.89 -1.80
CA SER A 53 -21.18 11.22 -1.47
C SER A 53 -21.23 12.18 -2.67
N VAL A 54 -22.00 13.27 -2.50
CA VAL A 54 -22.11 14.36 -3.50
C VAL A 54 -20.78 15.05 -3.84
N LEU A 55 -19.73 14.81 -3.07
CA LEU A 55 -18.40 15.34 -3.34
C LEU A 55 -17.80 14.84 -4.66
N THR A 56 -18.31 13.74 -5.21
CA THR A 56 -17.95 13.26 -6.56
C THR A 56 -18.26 14.27 -7.65
N ASN A 57 -19.23 15.16 -7.44
CA ASN A 57 -19.66 16.16 -8.42
C ASN A 57 -18.72 17.37 -8.49
N LYS A 58 -17.79 17.53 -7.54
CA LYS A 58 -17.00 18.76 -7.41
C LYS A 58 -15.61 18.65 -8.03
N TYR A 59 -15.35 19.49 -9.02
CA TYR A 59 -14.02 19.67 -9.61
C TYR A 59 -13.17 20.61 -8.74
N ALA A 60 -11.99 20.18 -8.30
CA ALA A 60 -11.19 20.90 -7.29
C ALA A 60 -9.68 20.87 -7.56
N GLU A 61 -9.25 21.11 -8.82
CA GLU A 61 -7.83 21.23 -9.16
C GLU A 61 -7.12 22.29 -8.31
N GLY A 62 -5.88 22.01 -7.93
CA GLY A 62 -5.09 22.80 -7.01
C GLY A 62 -5.09 22.24 -5.60
N LEU A 63 -4.75 23.07 -4.63
CA LEU A 63 -4.68 22.72 -3.20
C LEU A 63 -5.70 23.54 -2.39
N PRO A 64 -6.03 23.14 -1.15
CA PRO A 64 -6.92 23.92 -0.28
C PRO A 64 -6.52 25.38 -0.18
N GLY A 65 -7.45 26.27 -0.48
CA GLY A 65 -7.22 27.74 -0.51
C GLY A 65 -6.49 28.24 -1.76
N LYS A 66 -6.09 27.37 -2.68
CA LYS A 66 -5.41 27.69 -3.94
C LYS A 66 -5.96 26.85 -5.09
N ARG A 67 -7.29 26.92 -5.29
CA ARG A 67 -8.00 26.16 -6.33
C ARG A 67 -8.07 26.95 -7.63
N TYR A 68 -8.13 26.21 -8.73
CA TYR A 68 -8.36 26.77 -10.07
C TYR A 68 -9.86 27.01 -10.35
N TYR A 69 -10.76 26.46 -9.51
CA TYR A 69 -12.22 26.53 -9.66
C TYR A 69 -12.88 27.18 -8.46
N GLY A 70 -14.01 27.86 -8.69
CA GLY A 70 -14.85 28.37 -7.63
C GLY A 70 -15.66 27.28 -6.91
N GLY A 71 -16.32 27.63 -5.80
CA GLY A 71 -17.20 26.73 -5.06
C GLY A 71 -16.48 25.65 -4.23
N CYS A 72 -15.20 25.86 -3.90
CA CYS A 72 -14.37 24.85 -3.23
C CYS A 72 -14.34 24.99 -1.70
N GLN A 73 -15.09 25.93 -1.11
CA GLN A 73 -15.04 26.24 0.32
C GLN A 73 -15.25 25.02 1.23
N TYR A 74 -16.12 24.08 0.86
CA TYR A 74 -16.43 22.90 1.66
C TYR A 74 -15.47 21.73 1.36
N VAL A 75 -15.09 21.51 0.10
CA VAL A 75 -14.08 20.48 -0.23
C VAL A 75 -12.71 20.85 0.33
N ASP A 76 -12.40 22.14 0.48
CA ASP A 76 -11.19 22.59 1.17
C ASP A 76 -11.18 22.19 2.65
N VAL A 77 -12.34 22.25 3.32
CA VAL A 77 -12.47 21.77 4.71
C VAL A 77 -12.19 20.27 4.78
N VAL A 78 -12.81 19.49 3.88
CA VAL A 78 -12.63 18.03 3.83
C VAL A 78 -11.18 17.65 3.60
N GLU A 79 -10.53 18.27 2.62
CA GLU A 79 -9.12 17.96 2.32
C GLU A 79 -8.17 18.37 3.46
N LYS A 80 -8.41 19.52 4.10
CA LYS A 80 -7.64 19.93 5.28
C LYS A 80 -7.78 18.92 6.42
N ILE A 81 -8.99 18.45 6.71
CA ILE A 81 -9.24 17.40 7.72
C ILE A 81 -8.45 16.13 7.37
N ALA A 82 -8.46 15.70 6.11
CA ALA A 82 -7.71 14.52 5.67
C ALA A 82 -6.19 14.71 5.87
N ILE A 83 -5.64 15.88 5.49
CA ILE A 83 -4.23 16.22 5.66
C ILE A 83 -3.85 16.23 7.15
N GLU A 84 -4.61 16.92 7.98
CA GLU A 84 -4.36 17.04 9.42
C GLU A 84 -4.38 15.68 10.11
N ARG A 85 -5.38 14.85 9.79
CA ARG A 85 -5.49 13.50 10.33
C ARG A 85 -4.36 12.59 9.85
N ALA A 86 -3.96 12.65 8.59
CA ALA A 86 -2.80 11.90 8.06
C ALA A 86 -1.51 12.31 8.78
N CYS A 87 -1.26 13.61 8.94
CA CYS A 87 -0.10 14.10 9.66
C CYS A 87 -0.09 13.63 11.12
N LYS A 88 -1.23 13.71 11.81
CA LYS A 88 -1.37 13.26 13.21
C LYS A 88 -1.18 11.76 13.33
N LEU A 89 -1.77 10.98 12.43
CA LEU A 89 -1.75 9.51 12.46
C LEU A 89 -0.35 8.94 12.30
N PHE A 90 0.45 9.51 11.40
CA PHE A 90 1.77 9.02 11.06
C PHE A 90 2.93 9.84 11.65
N GLY A 91 2.64 10.91 12.38
CA GLY A 91 3.68 11.80 12.93
C GLY A 91 4.44 12.60 11.87
N ALA A 92 3.83 12.84 10.70
CA ALA A 92 4.42 13.60 9.61
C ALA A 92 4.11 15.10 9.73
N LYS A 93 5.03 15.95 9.23
CA LYS A 93 4.81 17.41 9.17
C LYS A 93 3.91 17.82 8.00
N TYR A 94 3.97 17.07 6.91
CA TYR A 94 3.25 17.38 5.67
C TYR A 94 2.67 16.10 5.06
N ALA A 95 1.50 16.23 4.45
CA ALA A 95 0.84 15.17 3.72
C ALA A 95 0.22 15.70 2.42
N ASN A 96 0.25 14.89 1.36
CA ASN A 96 -0.58 15.07 0.18
C ASN A 96 -1.54 13.87 0.05
N VAL A 97 -2.85 14.15 0.13
CA VAL A 97 -3.92 13.14 0.14
C VAL A 97 -4.56 12.95 -1.23
N GLN A 98 -4.07 13.65 -2.26
CA GLN A 98 -4.66 13.65 -3.60
C GLN A 98 -4.27 12.46 -4.50
N PRO A 99 -3.16 11.69 -4.30
CA PRO A 99 -2.86 10.57 -5.17
C PRO A 99 -4.05 9.60 -5.28
N HIS A 100 -4.42 9.25 -6.53
CA HIS A 100 -5.55 8.38 -6.81
C HIS A 100 -5.26 6.92 -6.44
N SER A 101 -3.98 6.53 -6.41
CA SER A 101 -3.51 5.20 -6.02
C SER A 101 -2.09 5.26 -5.44
N GLY A 102 -1.64 4.15 -4.85
CA GLY A 102 -0.23 4.01 -4.42
C GLY A 102 0.74 4.10 -5.61
N ALA A 103 0.39 3.51 -6.75
CA ALA A 103 1.20 3.60 -7.98
C ALA A 103 1.38 5.05 -8.44
N GLN A 104 0.33 5.86 -8.40
CA GLN A 104 0.40 7.28 -8.75
C GLN A 104 1.16 8.10 -7.70
N ALA A 105 1.06 7.75 -6.41
CA ALA A 105 1.88 8.36 -5.37
C ALA A 105 3.37 8.10 -5.65
N ASN A 106 3.76 6.86 -5.94
CA ASN A 106 5.14 6.51 -6.29
C ASN A 106 5.61 7.22 -7.56
N THR A 107 4.77 7.24 -8.60
CA THR A 107 5.08 7.96 -9.86
C THR A 107 5.30 9.45 -9.63
N ALA A 108 4.49 10.08 -8.80
CA ALA A 108 4.65 11.50 -8.45
C ALA A 108 5.98 11.75 -7.69
N VAL A 109 6.38 10.84 -6.80
CA VAL A 109 7.69 10.93 -6.12
C VAL A 109 8.82 10.80 -7.12
N TYR A 110 8.77 9.82 -8.02
CA TYR A 110 9.80 9.67 -9.07
C TYR A 110 9.87 10.90 -9.96
N PHE A 111 8.73 11.43 -10.40
CA PHE A 111 8.65 12.64 -11.21
C PHE A 111 9.23 13.87 -10.49
N ALA A 112 9.05 13.98 -9.17
CA ALA A 112 9.57 15.08 -8.37
C ALA A 112 11.09 15.03 -8.16
N LEU A 113 11.67 13.82 -8.07
CA LEU A 113 13.03 13.61 -7.57
C LEU A 113 14.04 13.17 -8.63
N LEU A 114 13.56 12.58 -9.72
CA LEU A 114 14.38 11.89 -10.71
C LEU A 114 14.24 12.50 -12.11
N LYS A 115 15.21 12.21 -12.94
CA LYS A 115 15.15 12.39 -14.40
C LYS A 115 15.13 11.02 -15.08
N PRO A 116 14.53 10.89 -16.27
CA PRO A 116 14.61 9.65 -17.04
C PRO A 116 16.04 9.14 -17.14
N GLY A 117 16.23 7.84 -16.89
CA GLY A 117 17.54 7.19 -16.87
C GLY A 117 18.31 7.25 -15.56
N ASP A 118 17.84 7.99 -14.56
CA ASP A 118 18.48 8.00 -13.23
C ASP A 118 18.47 6.61 -12.60
N THR A 119 19.55 6.28 -11.88
CA THR A 119 19.68 4.98 -11.21
C THR A 119 18.93 4.99 -9.87
N VAL A 120 18.11 3.98 -9.68
CA VAL A 120 17.28 3.76 -8.48
C VAL A 120 17.51 2.34 -7.98
N MET A 121 17.45 2.11 -6.69
CA MET A 121 17.39 0.74 -6.14
C MET A 121 16.02 0.49 -5.54
N GLY A 122 15.48 -0.72 -5.79
CA GLY A 122 14.20 -1.19 -5.23
C GLY A 122 14.24 -2.67 -4.97
N MET A 123 13.36 -3.18 -4.10
CA MET A 123 13.28 -4.62 -3.86
C MET A 123 12.85 -5.35 -5.12
N ALA A 124 13.53 -6.46 -5.44
CA ALA A 124 13.21 -7.32 -6.57
C ALA A 124 11.77 -7.86 -6.47
N LEU A 125 11.10 -7.97 -7.62
CA LEU A 125 9.69 -8.41 -7.66
C LEU A 125 9.52 -9.84 -7.14
N ASP A 126 10.44 -10.73 -7.50
CA ASP A 126 10.51 -12.13 -7.05
C ASP A 126 10.91 -12.29 -5.58
N ASN A 127 11.41 -11.24 -4.96
CA ASN A 127 11.73 -11.19 -3.52
C ASN A 127 10.70 -10.40 -2.70
N GLY A 128 9.55 -10.09 -3.29
CA GLY A 128 8.43 -9.43 -2.63
C GLY A 128 8.28 -7.94 -2.93
N GLY A 129 9.05 -7.36 -3.86
CA GLY A 129 8.90 -5.98 -4.29
C GLY A 129 7.57 -5.70 -4.98
N HIS A 130 7.21 -4.44 -5.12
CA HIS A 130 6.02 -4.01 -5.86
C HIS A 130 6.36 -3.72 -7.33
N LEU A 131 5.36 -3.83 -8.24
CA LEU A 131 5.53 -3.50 -9.66
C LEU A 131 6.13 -2.11 -9.89
N THR A 132 5.73 -1.13 -9.09
CA THR A 132 6.23 0.25 -9.18
C THR A 132 7.64 0.44 -8.59
N HIS A 133 8.29 -0.61 -8.12
CA HIS A 133 9.67 -0.60 -7.63
C HIS A 133 10.67 -1.08 -8.69
N GLY A 134 10.38 -0.82 -9.98
CA GLY A 134 11.31 -1.05 -11.07
C GLY A 134 10.99 -2.24 -11.97
N SER A 135 9.79 -2.81 -11.91
CA SER A 135 9.39 -3.86 -12.85
C SER A 135 9.51 -3.38 -14.30
N PRO A 136 10.11 -4.18 -15.22
CA PRO A 136 10.30 -3.79 -16.62
C PRO A 136 9.02 -3.49 -17.38
N VAL A 137 7.89 -4.03 -16.93
CA VAL A 137 6.57 -3.76 -17.54
C VAL A 137 5.91 -2.51 -16.98
N ASN A 138 6.42 -1.95 -15.88
CA ASN A 138 5.90 -0.76 -15.22
C ASN A 138 6.64 0.50 -15.70
N ILE A 139 5.97 1.66 -15.59
CA ILE A 139 6.57 2.97 -15.91
C ILE A 139 7.88 3.19 -15.15
N SER A 140 8.00 2.72 -13.91
CA SER A 140 9.22 2.84 -13.11
C SER A 140 10.42 2.19 -13.79
N GLY A 141 10.30 0.93 -14.21
CA GLY A 141 11.36 0.21 -14.91
C GLY A 141 11.60 0.64 -16.36
N LYS A 142 10.60 1.32 -16.99
CA LYS A 142 10.74 1.87 -18.34
C LYS A 142 11.45 3.22 -18.40
N TYR A 143 11.28 4.05 -17.38
CA TYR A 143 11.82 5.42 -17.37
C TYR A 143 13.12 5.55 -16.59
N PHE A 144 13.36 4.67 -15.60
CA PHE A 144 14.51 4.74 -14.72
C PHE A 144 15.34 3.45 -14.77
N ASN A 145 16.61 3.58 -14.45
CA ASN A 145 17.51 2.43 -14.36
C ASN A 145 17.41 1.81 -12.95
N PHE A 146 16.47 0.89 -12.78
CA PHE A 146 16.30 0.20 -11.50
C PHE A 146 17.28 -0.96 -11.36
N VAL A 147 18.03 -0.95 -10.26
CA VAL A 147 18.90 -2.04 -9.82
C VAL A 147 18.24 -2.74 -8.64
N PRO A 148 17.80 -3.99 -8.78
CA PRO A 148 17.09 -4.67 -7.70
C PRO A 148 18.03 -5.06 -6.55
N TYR A 149 17.52 -5.02 -5.32
CA TYR A 149 18.08 -5.72 -4.18
C TYR A 149 17.11 -6.83 -3.73
N GLY A 150 17.62 -7.84 -3.04
CA GLY A 150 16.83 -9.01 -2.66
C GLY A 150 16.95 -9.37 -1.19
N VAL A 151 16.59 -10.62 -0.92
CA VAL A 151 16.72 -11.28 0.37
C VAL A 151 17.79 -12.38 0.28
N ASN A 152 18.28 -12.84 1.44
CA ASN A 152 19.17 -14.00 1.52
C ASN A 152 18.38 -15.32 1.35
N ASP A 153 19.09 -16.46 1.39
CA ASP A 153 18.49 -17.78 1.19
C ASP A 153 17.46 -18.14 2.27
N GLU A 154 17.54 -17.54 3.46
CA GLU A 154 16.56 -17.69 4.52
C GLU A 154 15.34 -16.78 4.37
N GLY A 155 15.31 -15.90 3.35
CA GLY A 155 14.20 -14.99 3.08
C GLY A 155 14.24 -13.67 3.87
N PHE A 156 15.40 -13.26 4.40
CA PHE A 156 15.59 -12.00 5.11
C PHE A 156 16.38 -10.98 4.30
N ILE A 157 16.10 -9.69 4.47
CA ILE A 157 16.94 -8.63 3.92
C ILE A 157 18.33 -8.69 4.59
N ASP A 158 19.38 -8.90 3.80
CA ASP A 158 20.77 -8.80 4.26
C ASP A 158 21.24 -7.34 4.15
N TYR A 159 21.21 -6.62 5.27
CA TYR A 159 21.60 -5.21 5.31
C TYR A 159 23.08 -4.97 5.00
N ALA A 160 23.96 -5.95 5.28
CA ALA A 160 25.37 -5.84 4.94
C ALA A 160 25.62 -6.00 3.43
N ALA A 161 24.95 -6.95 2.80
CA ALA A 161 24.97 -7.10 1.34
C ALA A 161 24.33 -5.90 0.65
N PHE A 162 23.20 -5.41 1.18
CA PHE A 162 22.55 -4.20 0.71
C PHE A 162 23.48 -2.98 0.75
N ALA A 163 24.19 -2.74 1.87
CA ALA A 163 25.14 -1.63 2.00
C ALA A 163 26.27 -1.70 0.96
N LYS A 164 26.83 -2.90 0.74
CA LYS A 164 27.85 -3.14 -0.30
C LYS A 164 27.31 -2.81 -1.69
N GLN A 165 26.08 -3.22 -1.97
CA GLN A 165 25.44 -2.99 -3.26
C GLN A 165 25.16 -1.49 -3.47
N VAL A 166 24.61 -0.77 -2.47
CA VAL A 166 24.37 0.68 -2.53
C VAL A 166 25.68 1.44 -2.78
N ASN A 167 26.76 1.07 -2.08
CA ASN A 167 28.07 1.69 -2.27
C ASN A 167 28.63 1.49 -3.69
N LYS A 168 28.36 0.33 -4.31
CA LYS A 168 28.78 0.01 -5.68
C LYS A 168 27.92 0.75 -6.73
N VAL A 169 26.59 0.74 -6.55
CA VAL A 169 25.60 1.24 -7.51
C VAL A 169 25.52 2.77 -7.49
N LYS A 170 25.67 3.39 -6.31
CA LYS A 170 25.50 4.83 -6.10
C LYS A 170 24.17 5.38 -6.66
N PRO A 171 23.02 4.83 -6.23
CA PRO A 171 21.73 5.26 -6.74
C PRO A 171 21.40 6.70 -6.31
N LYS A 172 20.52 7.38 -7.04
CA LYS A 172 19.96 8.67 -6.61
C LYS A 172 18.84 8.51 -5.60
N LEU A 173 18.09 7.40 -5.68
CA LEU A 173 16.97 7.09 -4.82
C LEU A 173 17.02 5.60 -4.47
N ILE A 174 16.72 5.29 -3.23
CA ILE A 174 16.45 3.94 -2.76
C ILE A 174 14.99 3.85 -2.34
N VAL A 175 14.29 2.83 -2.84
CA VAL A 175 12.90 2.54 -2.50
C VAL A 175 12.86 1.30 -1.63
N ALA A 176 12.42 1.45 -0.39
CA ALA A 176 12.13 0.36 0.52
C ALA A 176 10.63 0.13 0.66
N GLY A 177 10.27 -1.01 1.23
CA GLY A 177 8.88 -1.49 1.33
C GLY A 177 8.63 -2.66 0.39
N ALA A 178 7.65 -3.47 0.72
CA ALA A 178 7.38 -4.72 0.02
C ALA A 178 5.89 -5.06 -0.03
N SER A 179 5.51 -5.82 -1.06
CA SER A 179 4.16 -6.41 -1.20
C SER A 179 4.05 -7.79 -0.56
N ALA A 180 5.16 -8.55 -0.52
CA ALA A 180 5.19 -9.93 -0.05
C ALA A 180 6.46 -10.20 0.77
N TYR A 181 6.63 -9.48 1.86
CA TYR A 181 7.73 -9.68 2.80
C TYR A 181 7.17 -9.82 4.22
N PRO A 182 7.30 -11.00 4.86
CA PRO A 182 6.61 -11.31 6.10
C PRO A 182 7.32 -10.81 7.37
N ARG A 183 8.47 -10.15 7.23
CA ARG A 183 9.29 -9.72 8.37
C ARG A 183 9.31 -8.21 8.55
N GLU A 184 9.70 -7.76 9.71
CA GLU A 184 9.94 -6.35 9.98
C GLU A 184 11.11 -5.84 9.13
N ILE A 185 10.99 -4.61 8.63
CA ILE A 185 12.04 -3.92 7.87
C ILE A 185 12.65 -2.85 8.77
N ASP A 186 13.96 -2.88 8.95
CA ASP A 186 14.71 -1.83 9.64
C ASP A 186 14.94 -0.64 8.70
N PHE A 187 13.97 0.26 8.69
CA PHE A 187 14.02 1.46 7.87
C PHE A 187 15.12 2.43 8.29
N GLN A 188 15.48 2.45 9.59
CA GLN A 188 16.55 3.34 10.07
C GLN A 188 17.90 2.90 9.49
N THR A 189 18.22 1.61 9.58
CA THR A 189 19.46 1.09 8.97
C THR A 189 19.51 1.34 7.46
N MET A 190 18.40 1.16 6.74
CA MET A 190 18.36 1.43 5.30
C MET A 190 18.53 2.92 4.98
N ALA A 191 17.92 3.81 5.78
CA ALA A 191 18.06 5.25 5.64
C ALA A 191 19.51 5.70 5.85
N ASP A 192 20.16 5.20 6.91
CA ASP A 192 21.55 5.52 7.23
C ASP A 192 22.49 5.09 6.09
N ILE A 193 22.28 3.91 5.51
CA ILE A 193 23.04 3.42 4.34
C ILE A 193 22.79 4.32 3.13
N ALA A 194 21.53 4.69 2.84
CA ALA A 194 21.18 5.54 1.73
C ALA A 194 21.84 6.93 1.84
N HIS A 195 21.66 7.58 2.97
CA HIS A 195 22.15 8.93 3.21
C HIS A 195 23.69 8.98 3.26
N ALA A 196 24.36 8.00 3.83
CA ALA A 196 25.82 7.87 3.82
C ALA A 196 26.40 7.77 2.38
N ASN A 197 25.58 7.32 1.43
CA ASN A 197 25.95 7.20 0.01
C ASN A 197 25.41 8.36 -0.86
N GLY A 198 24.78 9.37 -0.26
CA GLY A 198 24.22 10.53 -0.96
C GLY A 198 22.92 10.23 -1.73
N ALA A 199 22.29 9.09 -1.48
CA ALA A 199 20.99 8.73 -2.05
C ALA A 199 19.85 9.29 -1.19
N MET A 200 18.75 9.67 -1.83
CA MET A 200 17.49 9.88 -1.13
C MET A 200 16.86 8.53 -0.75
N PHE A 201 16.09 8.52 0.33
CA PHE A 201 15.44 7.33 0.83
C PHE A 201 13.91 7.51 0.83
N MET A 202 13.23 6.66 0.07
CA MET A 202 11.77 6.58 -0.04
C MET A 202 11.30 5.26 0.54
N VAL A 203 10.22 5.30 1.32
CA VAL A 203 9.55 4.08 1.79
C VAL A 203 8.12 4.04 1.27
N ASP A 204 7.78 2.98 0.57
CA ASP A 204 6.40 2.59 0.28
C ASP A 204 5.91 1.64 1.37
N MET A 205 5.17 2.17 2.34
CA MET A 205 4.65 1.37 3.46
C MET A 205 3.24 0.82 3.22
N ALA A 206 2.80 0.72 1.96
CA ALA A 206 1.42 0.40 1.61
C ALA A 206 0.86 -0.83 2.34
N HIS A 207 1.62 -1.92 2.41
CA HIS A 207 1.17 -3.15 3.06
C HIS A 207 1.06 -3.03 4.58
N ILE A 208 1.97 -2.30 5.20
CA ILE A 208 2.10 -2.21 6.66
C ILE A 208 1.56 -0.90 7.25
N ALA A 209 0.93 -0.04 6.43
CA ALA A 209 0.50 1.29 6.89
C ALA A 209 -0.42 1.26 8.11
N GLY A 210 -1.31 0.28 8.21
CA GLY A 210 -2.16 0.09 9.39
C GLY A 210 -1.36 -0.28 10.64
N LEU A 211 -0.33 -1.13 10.49
CA LEU A 211 0.55 -1.53 11.59
C LEU A 211 1.42 -0.35 12.06
N VAL A 212 1.94 0.44 11.12
CA VAL A 212 2.70 1.67 11.41
C VAL A 212 1.81 2.68 12.13
N ALA A 213 0.58 2.92 11.65
CA ALA A 213 -0.39 3.81 12.27
C ALA A 213 -0.75 3.38 13.71
N ALA A 214 -0.77 2.08 13.97
CA ALA A 214 -1.04 1.50 15.30
C ALA A 214 0.20 1.45 16.22
N GLY A 215 1.39 1.79 15.71
CA GLY A 215 2.65 1.69 16.45
C GLY A 215 3.10 0.23 16.68
N LEU A 216 2.74 -0.67 15.77
CA LEU A 216 3.05 -2.11 15.81
C LEU A 216 4.09 -2.54 14.77
N HIS A 217 4.63 -1.60 14.02
CA HIS A 217 5.77 -1.74 13.11
C HIS A 217 6.58 -0.45 13.15
N GLN A 218 7.89 -0.51 12.92
CA GLN A 218 8.75 0.67 12.84
C GLN A 218 8.18 1.67 11.83
N SER A 219 8.05 2.95 12.23
CA SER A 219 7.62 4.01 11.34
C SER A 219 8.78 4.49 10.46
N PRO A 220 8.63 4.54 9.13
CA PRO A 220 9.63 5.12 8.25
C PRO A 220 9.65 6.66 8.27
N VAL A 221 8.59 7.31 8.78
CA VAL A 221 8.42 8.77 8.70
C VAL A 221 9.56 9.57 9.34
N PRO A 222 10.16 9.14 10.46
CA PRO A 222 11.29 9.88 11.05
C PRO A 222 12.58 9.82 10.24
N CYS A 223 12.82 8.77 9.46
CA CYS A 223 14.11 8.52 8.80
C CYS A 223 14.07 8.65 7.26
N ALA A 224 12.90 8.45 6.64
CA ALA A 224 12.77 8.56 5.20
C ALA A 224 12.60 10.02 4.74
N ASP A 225 13.12 10.36 3.56
CA ASP A 225 12.89 11.65 2.91
C ASP A 225 11.44 11.80 2.45
N VAL A 226 10.86 10.70 1.93
CA VAL A 226 9.48 10.61 1.49
C VAL A 226 8.91 9.25 1.87
N VAL A 227 7.67 9.24 2.33
CA VAL A 227 6.90 8.02 2.57
C VAL A 227 5.66 8.04 1.70
N THR A 228 5.41 6.94 1.00
CA THR A 228 4.16 6.72 0.26
C THR A 228 3.38 5.57 0.87
N THR A 229 2.09 5.55 0.64
CA THR A 229 1.24 4.41 1.00
C THR A 229 -0.03 4.37 0.16
N THR A 230 -0.65 3.20 0.11
CA THR A 230 -2.07 3.06 -0.21
C THR A 230 -2.90 3.28 1.06
N THR A 231 -4.20 3.53 0.88
CA THR A 231 -5.11 3.71 2.01
C THR A 231 -6.03 2.50 2.27
N HIS A 232 -6.03 1.49 1.38
CA HIS A 232 -7.03 0.42 1.34
C HIS A 232 -6.55 -0.96 1.79
N LYS A 233 -5.30 -1.11 2.27
CA LYS A 233 -4.75 -2.40 2.75
C LYS A 233 -4.93 -2.53 4.28
N THR A 234 -3.87 -2.72 5.03
CA THR A 234 -3.97 -2.78 6.50
C THR A 234 -4.56 -1.53 7.13
N LEU A 235 -4.45 -0.37 6.47
CA LEU A 235 -5.06 0.88 6.94
C LEU A 235 -6.60 0.90 6.87
N ARG A 236 -7.20 -0.01 6.10
CA ARG A 236 -8.65 -0.23 6.03
C ARG A 236 -9.46 1.01 5.57
N GLY A 237 -8.92 1.73 4.58
CA GLY A 237 -9.58 2.90 4.00
C GLY A 237 -10.05 2.69 2.55
N PRO A 238 -10.47 3.76 1.87
CA PRO A 238 -10.83 3.70 0.46
C PRO A 238 -9.61 3.39 -0.41
N ARG A 239 -9.82 2.88 -1.61
CA ARG A 239 -8.75 2.72 -2.60
C ARG A 239 -8.22 4.10 -2.99
N GLY A 240 -6.96 4.33 -2.72
CA GLY A 240 -6.29 5.61 -2.95
C GLY A 240 -4.82 5.56 -2.50
N GLY A 241 -4.12 6.68 -2.67
CA GLY A 241 -2.73 6.87 -2.25
C GLY A 241 -2.55 8.06 -1.30
N LEU A 242 -1.38 8.12 -0.69
CA LEU A 242 -0.98 9.16 0.25
C LEU A 242 0.54 9.35 0.14
N ILE A 243 1.00 10.60 0.23
CA ILE A 243 2.42 10.96 0.33
C ILE A 243 2.62 11.72 1.64
N LEU A 244 3.65 11.35 2.40
CA LEU A 244 4.06 11.98 3.66
C LEU A 244 5.50 12.48 3.55
N CYS A 245 5.79 13.61 4.18
CA CYS A 245 7.11 14.20 4.13
C CYS A 245 7.33 15.13 5.34
N ASN A 246 8.58 15.25 5.80
CA ASN A 246 8.94 16.16 6.89
C ASN A 246 9.69 17.42 6.40
N ASN A 247 10.05 17.49 5.11
CA ASN A 247 10.83 18.56 4.53
C ASN A 247 9.92 19.58 3.81
N PRO A 248 9.94 20.88 4.23
CA PRO A 248 9.09 21.93 3.67
C PRO A 248 9.39 22.30 2.22
N TYR A 249 10.59 22.02 1.73
CA TYR A 249 10.95 22.24 0.32
C TYR A 249 10.54 21.07 -0.54
N LEU A 250 10.67 19.86 0.00
CA LEU A 250 10.34 18.63 -0.72
C LEU A 250 8.84 18.51 -0.94
N ILE A 251 8.02 18.83 0.08
CA ILE A 251 6.54 18.75 -0.06
C ILE A 251 6.03 19.68 -1.17
N LYS A 252 6.67 20.84 -1.40
CA LYS A 252 6.29 21.72 -2.52
C LYS A 252 6.51 21.06 -3.88
N LYS A 253 7.64 20.36 -4.05
CA LYS A 253 7.94 19.60 -5.27
C LYS A 253 6.97 18.43 -5.45
N LEU A 254 6.70 17.70 -4.37
CA LEU A 254 5.76 16.57 -4.37
C LEU A 254 4.34 17.03 -4.71
N ASN A 255 3.87 18.12 -4.14
CA ASN A 255 2.56 18.69 -4.47
C ASN A 255 2.46 19.08 -5.94
N SER A 256 3.51 19.73 -6.49
CA SER A 256 3.57 20.08 -7.92
C SER A 256 3.66 18.85 -8.82
N ALA A 257 4.33 17.80 -8.36
CA ALA A 257 4.41 16.53 -9.09
C ALA A 257 3.07 15.78 -9.12
N VAL A 258 2.29 15.86 -8.04
CA VAL A 258 0.91 15.32 -8.03
C VAL A 258 0.04 16.15 -8.96
N PHE A 259 -0.07 17.45 -8.72
CA PHE A 259 -0.84 18.37 -9.56
C PHE A 259 -0.03 19.66 -9.84
N PRO A 260 0.16 20.03 -11.09
CA PRO A 260 -0.37 19.44 -12.34
C PRO A 260 0.52 18.35 -12.97
N GLY A 261 1.54 17.85 -12.27
CA GLY A 261 2.59 17.01 -12.87
C GLY A 261 2.09 15.66 -13.39
N THR A 262 1.34 14.91 -12.61
CA THR A 262 0.93 13.54 -12.94
C THR A 262 -0.58 13.29 -12.84
N GLN A 263 -1.35 14.21 -12.27
CA GLN A 263 -2.80 14.14 -12.12
C GLN A 263 -3.48 15.45 -12.50
N GLY A 264 -4.80 15.41 -12.79
CA GLY A 264 -5.71 16.52 -12.88
C GLY A 264 -6.52 16.68 -11.58
N GLY A 265 -7.86 16.75 -11.70
CA GLY A 265 -8.77 16.93 -10.58
C GLY A 265 -8.67 15.83 -9.53
N PRO A 266 -8.60 16.19 -8.25
CA PRO A 266 -8.61 15.22 -7.16
C PRO A 266 -9.99 14.58 -7.00
N LEU A 267 -10.03 13.34 -6.48
CA LEU A 267 -11.25 12.61 -6.19
C LEU A 267 -11.77 13.02 -4.80
N MET A 268 -12.57 14.09 -4.72
CA MET A 268 -12.96 14.67 -3.42
C MET A 268 -13.79 13.74 -2.55
N HIS A 269 -14.60 12.87 -3.13
CA HIS A 269 -15.33 11.80 -2.43
C HIS A 269 -14.38 10.77 -1.82
N ILE A 270 -13.29 10.42 -2.49
CA ILE A 270 -12.25 9.53 -1.95
C ILE A 270 -11.44 10.23 -0.86
N ILE A 271 -11.15 11.53 -1.01
CA ILE A 271 -10.46 12.30 0.05
C ILE A 271 -11.34 12.38 1.30
N ALA A 272 -12.66 12.53 1.16
CA ALA A 272 -13.58 12.44 2.30
C ALA A 272 -13.52 11.07 2.98
N ALA A 273 -13.53 10.01 2.20
CA ALA A 273 -13.40 8.65 2.73
C ALA A 273 -12.04 8.40 3.41
N LYS A 274 -10.95 8.97 2.88
CA LYS A 274 -9.63 8.99 3.56
C LYS A 274 -9.71 9.71 4.90
N ALA A 275 -10.37 10.88 4.95
CA ALA A 275 -10.56 11.62 6.19
C ALA A 275 -11.32 10.81 7.25
N VAL A 276 -12.36 10.08 6.86
CA VAL A 276 -13.10 9.17 7.74
C VAL A 276 -12.20 8.04 8.23
N CYS A 277 -11.53 7.35 7.32
CA CYS A 277 -10.59 6.26 7.62
C CYS A 277 -9.51 6.69 8.62
N PHE A 278 -8.85 7.82 8.39
CA PHE A 278 -7.81 8.34 9.31
C PHE A 278 -8.40 8.71 10.67
N GLY A 279 -9.63 9.20 10.70
CA GLY A 279 -10.36 9.46 11.96
C GLY A 279 -10.65 8.17 12.74
N GLU A 280 -10.99 7.08 12.06
CA GLU A 280 -11.15 5.76 12.69
C GLU A 280 -9.80 5.21 13.17
N ALA A 281 -8.74 5.34 12.36
CA ALA A 281 -7.41 4.86 12.68
C ALA A 281 -6.75 5.59 13.87
N LEU A 282 -7.18 6.80 14.18
CA LEU A 282 -6.73 7.55 15.36
C LEU A 282 -7.37 7.07 16.68
N LYS A 283 -8.37 6.18 16.63
CA LYS A 283 -9.06 5.69 17.82
C LYS A 283 -8.31 4.49 18.43
N PRO A 284 -8.39 4.28 19.75
CA PRO A 284 -7.72 3.15 20.42
C PRO A 284 -8.14 1.77 19.89
N GLU A 285 -9.38 1.64 19.45
CA GLU A 285 -9.94 0.39 18.91
C GLU A 285 -9.20 -0.06 17.64
N PHE A 286 -8.63 0.87 16.87
CA PHE A 286 -7.84 0.55 15.70
C PHE A 286 -6.55 -0.17 16.06
N LYS A 287 -5.87 0.26 17.14
CA LYS A 287 -4.67 -0.43 17.63
C LYS A 287 -5.00 -1.86 18.07
N ALA A 288 -6.10 -2.04 18.81
CA ALA A 288 -6.55 -3.37 19.21
C ALA A 288 -6.91 -4.24 18.00
N TYR A 289 -7.50 -3.67 16.95
CA TYR A 289 -7.76 -4.36 15.70
C TYR A 289 -6.46 -4.80 15.02
N GLN A 290 -5.49 -3.92 14.86
CA GLN A 290 -4.19 -4.25 14.23
C GLN A 290 -3.41 -5.29 15.03
N GLN A 291 -3.50 -5.28 16.37
CA GLN A 291 -2.89 -6.33 17.19
C GLN A 291 -3.50 -7.69 16.86
N ARG A 292 -4.83 -7.78 16.76
CA ARG A 292 -5.50 -9.03 16.35
C ARG A 292 -5.09 -9.50 14.96
N VAL A 293 -4.82 -8.57 14.03
CA VAL A 293 -4.31 -8.92 12.69
C VAL A 293 -2.96 -9.64 12.79
N ILE A 294 -2.03 -9.11 13.59
CA ILE A 294 -0.72 -9.76 13.83
C ILE A 294 -0.89 -11.11 14.53
N ASP A 295 -1.71 -11.17 15.57
CA ASP A 295 -1.91 -12.39 16.35
C ASP A 295 -2.53 -13.51 15.48
N ASN A 296 -3.49 -13.16 14.64
CA ASN A 296 -4.10 -14.08 13.68
C ASN A 296 -3.11 -14.54 12.60
N ALA A 297 -2.27 -13.64 12.07
CA ALA A 297 -1.25 -13.99 11.09
C ALA A 297 -0.22 -14.97 11.70
N LYS A 298 0.22 -14.73 12.94
CA LYS A 298 1.12 -15.64 13.68
C LYS A 298 0.46 -16.99 13.95
N ALA A 299 -0.82 -17.00 14.34
CA ALA A 299 -1.55 -18.24 14.58
C ALA A 299 -1.72 -19.06 13.29
N LEU A 300 -2.03 -18.40 12.17
CA LEU A 300 -2.10 -19.04 10.87
C LEU A 300 -0.73 -19.60 10.46
N ALA A 301 0.33 -18.81 10.54
CA ALA A 301 1.69 -19.22 10.23
C ALA A 301 2.10 -20.45 11.05
N LYS A 302 1.86 -20.43 12.38
CA LYS A 302 2.13 -21.56 13.26
C LYS A 302 1.34 -22.78 12.85
N GLY A 303 0.02 -22.64 12.60
CA GLY A 303 -0.84 -23.74 12.20
C GLY A 303 -0.40 -24.41 10.89
N LEU A 304 0.14 -23.65 9.94
CA LEU A 304 0.70 -24.15 8.69
C LEU A 304 2.01 -24.90 8.93
N THR A 305 2.94 -24.33 9.70
CA THR A 305 4.24 -24.98 10.00
C THR A 305 4.09 -26.23 10.84
N ASP A 306 3.18 -26.25 11.83
CA ASP A 306 2.88 -27.44 12.64
C ASP A 306 2.35 -28.62 11.77
N ARG A 307 1.85 -28.32 10.57
CA ARG A 307 1.39 -29.32 9.57
C ARG A 307 2.40 -29.64 8.48
N GLY A 308 3.64 -29.20 8.65
CA GLY A 308 4.75 -29.50 7.74
C GLY A 308 4.78 -28.62 6.49
N LEU A 309 4.05 -27.52 6.45
CA LEU A 309 4.11 -26.56 5.35
C LEU A 309 5.24 -25.57 5.54
N ASN A 310 5.95 -25.21 4.48
CA ASN A 310 7.10 -24.32 4.51
C ASN A 310 6.68 -22.87 4.31
N LEU A 311 7.07 -22.01 5.24
CA LEU A 311 6.90 -20.56 5.11
C LEU A 311 8.26 -19.89 4.82
N VAL A 312 8.26 -18.95 3.90
CA VAL A 312 9.42 -18.07 3.65
C VAL A 312 9.82 -17.39 4.98
N SER A 313 11.09 -17.39 5.31
CA SER A 313 11.65 -16.92 6.57
C SER A 313 11.12 -17.62 7.85
N GLY A 314 10.41 -18.74 7.72
CA GLY A 314 9.94 -19.56 8.82
C GLY A 314 8.75 -18.98 9.61
N GLY A 315 8.10 -17.91 9.15
CA GLY A 315 6.95 -17.31 9.86
C GLY A 315 6.67 -15.87 9.49
N THR A 316 6.08 -15.11 10.42
CA THR A 316 5.72 -13.70 10.16
C THR A 316 5.84 -12.82 11.41
N ASP A 317 6.20 -11.55 11.19
CA ASP A 317 6.17 -10.48 12.19
C ASP A 317 5.02 -9.49 11.96
N ASN A 318 4.34 -9.59 10.80
CA ASN A 318 3.33 -8.63 10.38
C ASN A 318 1.96 -9.29 10.04
N HIS A 319 1.22 -8.76 9.07
CA HIS A 319 -0.13 -9.17 8.70
C HIS A 319 -0.19 -10.30 7.66
N LEU A 320 0.92 -10.68 7.06
CA LEU A 320 0.97 -11.71 6.01
C LEU A 320 1.96 -12.82 6.36
N CYS A 321 1.72 -14.01 5.80
CA CYS A 321 2.74 -15.05 5.68
C CYS A 321 2.85 -15.45 4.20
N LEU A 322 4.00 -15.96 3.80
CA LEU A 322 4.30 -16.36 2.43
C LEU A 322 4.60 -17.87 2.42
N LEU A 323 3.65 -18.64 1.87
CA LEU A 323 3.77 -20.08 1.78
C LEU A 323 4.64 -20.45 0.56
N SER A 324 5.68 -21.25 0.79
CA SER A 324 6.51 -21.82 -0.28
C SER A 324 5.99 -23.19 -0.67
N LEU A 325 5.80 -23.39 -1.98
CA LEU A 325 5.43 -24.67 -2.58
C LEU A 325 6.61 -25.34 -3.27
N ILE A 326 7.82 -24.78 -3.15
CA ILE A 326 9.05 -25.37 -3.71
C ILE A 326 9.22 -26.79 -3.17
N GLY A 327 9.41 -27.75 -4.08
CA GLY A 327 9.56 -29.17 -3.75
C GLY A 327 8.24 -29.93 -3.57
N THR A 328 7.10 -29.31 -3.87
CA THR A 328 5.80 -29.98 -3.96
C THR A 328 5.35 -30.13 -5.40
N ASP A 329 4.35 -31.00 -5.64
CA ASP A 329 3.72 -31.19 -6.94
C ASP A 329 2.61 -30.17 -7.23
N VAL A 330 2.39 -29.20 -6.32
CA VAL A 330 1.32 -28.21 -6.42
C VAL A 330 1.92 -26.83 -6.74
N THR A 331 1.38 -26.17 -7.76
CA THR A 331 1.77 -24.80 -8.09
C THR A 331 0.93 -23.77 -7.33
N GLY A 332 1.42 -22.50 -7.25
CA GLY A 332 0.66 -21.41 -6.64
C GLY A 332 -0.70 -21.20 -7.30
N LYS A 333 -0.77 -21.32 -8.63
CA LYS A 333 -2.01 -21.24 -9.40
C LYS A 333 -3.01 -22.35 -9.05
N GLU A 334 -2.52 -23.58 -8.92
CA GLU A 334 -3.36 -24.72 -8.56
C GLU A 334 -3.89 -24.60 -7.12
N LEU A 335 -3.04 -24.18 -6.18
CA LEU A 335 -3.45 -23.99 -4.79
C LEU A 335 -4.49 -22.86 -4.67
N GLU A 336 -4.28 -21.73 -5.36
CA GLU A 336 -5.24 -20.63 -5.42
C GLU A 336 -6.61 -21.13 -5.89
N HIS A 337 -6.64 -21.89 -7.00
CA HIS A 337 -7.88 -22.44 -7.56
C HIS A 337 -8.60 -23.41 -6.60
N ARG A 338 -7.88 -24.40 -6.03
CA ARG A 338 -8.45 -25.37 -5.11
C ARG A 338 -9.00 -24.75 -3.83
N LEU A 339 -8.36 -23.69 -3.33
CA LEU A 339 -8.82 -23.01 -2.13
C LEU A 339 -10.06 -22.15 -2.42
N ASP A 340 -10.15 -21.56 -3.61
CA ASP A 340 -11.35 -20.80 -4.02
C ASP A 340 -12.59 -21.72 -4.11
N GLU A 341 -12.44 -22.96 -4.54
CA GLU A 341 -13.52 -23.98 -4.54
C GLU A 341 -14.09 -24.29 -3.14
N VAL A 342 -13.31 -24.04 -2.09
CA VAL A 342 -13.73 -24.24 -0.70
C VAL A 342 -13.90 -22.91 0.06
N HIS A 343 -14.15 -21.83 -0.68
CA HIS A 343 -14.41 -20.50 -0.16
C HIS A 343 -13.25 -19.89 0.64
N ILE A 344 -12.01 -20.15 0.24
CA ILE A 344 -10.82 -19.50 0.77
C ILE A 344 -10.14 -18.75 -0.37
N THR A 345 -10.26 -17.43 -0.36
CA THR A 345 -9.69 -16.55 -1.38
C THR A 345 -8.28 -16.11 -0.98
N LEU A 346 -7.29 -16.40 -1.81
CA LEU A 346 -5.92 -15.97 -1.65
C LEU A 346 -5.28 -15.64 -3.01
N ASN A 347 -4.09 -15.07 -3.02
CA ASN A 347 -3.35 -14.79 -4.23
C ASN A 347 -2.08 -15.62 -4.34
N LYS A 348 -1.70 -15.97 -5.57
CA LYS A 348 -0.40 -16.56 -5.88
C LYS A 348 0.68 -15.47 -5.94
N ASN A 349 1.87 -15.84 -5.49
CA ASN A 349 3.06 -14.99 -5.51
C ASN A 349 4.28 -15.79 -5.93
N THR A 350 5.29 -15.12 -6.48
CA THR A 350 6.64 -15.70 -6.54
C THR A 350 7.23 -15.68 -5.12
N VAL A 351 7.94 -16.74 -4.76
CA VAL A 351 8.77 -16.79 -3.55
C VAL A 351 10.24 -16.70 -3.91
N PRO A 352 11.14 -16.26 -3.01
CA PRO A 352 12.56 -16.28 -3.27
C PRO A 352 13.04 -17.67 -3.70
N ASN A 353 13.93 -17.73 -4.71
CA ASN A 353 14.48 -18.95 -5.29
C ASN A 353 13.45 -19.86 -5.99
N GLU A 354 12.26 -19.36 -6.30
CA GLU A 354 11.23 -20.08 -7.05
C GLU A 354 11.66 -20.27 -8.52
N PRO A 355 11.80 -21.51 -9.01
CA PRO A 355 12.21 -21.75 -10.40
C PRO A 355 11.07 -21.54 -11.40
N LEU A 356 9.82 -21.52 -10.94
CA LEU A 356 8.63 -21.44 -11.78
C LEU A 356 7.99 -20.04 -11.72
N SER A 357 7.31 -19.68 -12.81
CA SER A 357 6.47 -18.48 -12.83
C SER A 357 5.21 -18.69 -11.96
N PRO A 358 4.72 -17.67 -11.24
CA PRO A 358 3.50 -17.79 -10.44
C PRO A 358 2.24 -18.04 -11.30
N PHE A 359 2.35 -17.95 -12.62
CA PHE A 359 1.25 -18.18 -13.57
C PHE A 359 1.23 -19.58 -14.17
N ILE A 360 2.16 -20.42 -13.79
CA ILE A 360 2.25 -21.82 -14.28
C ILE A 360 1.55 -22.75 -13.31
#